data_01c5b64bbaca2e2aa3a68ab880c6eb3e
#
_entry.id   01c5b64bbaca2e2aa3a68ab880c6eb3e
#
_cell.length_a   1.000
_cell.length_b   1.000
_cell.length_c   1.000
_cell.angle_alpha   90.00
_cell.angle_beta   90.00
_cell.angle_gamma   90.00
#
_symmetry.space_group_name_H-M   'P 1'
#
loop_
_entity.id
_entity.type
_entity.pdbx_description
1 polymer ?
#
loop_
_entity_poly.entity_id
_entity_poly.type
_entity_poly.pdbx_seq_one_letter_code
_entity_poly.pdbx_strand_id
1 'polypeptide(L)'
;RGMRQRAALARALTMDSQVLLMDEPFSALDKQTKNILRDEIEKIWMETKKTVVFVTHSVEEAVFFGTSVVLMGVYPGGIRKIVPIELERPRQIDSKEFVELRAELLKLLRKEVEKVAKQAG
;
A
#
# COMPACT_ATOMS: atom_id res chain seq x y z
N ARG A 1 -11.07 -11.24 -14.81
CA ARG A 1 -10.18 -11.29 -13.65
C ARG A 1 -10.24 -10.01 -12.83
N GLY A 2 -10.07 -8.86 -13.45
CA GLY A 2 -10.15 -7.58 -12.76
C GLY A 2 -11.49 -7.29 -12.15
N MET A 3 -12.57 -7.68 -12.80
CA MET A 3 -13.93 -7.47 -12.29
C MET A 3 -14.23 -8.32 -11.06
N ARG A 4 -13.72 -9.56 -11.03
CA ARG A 4 -13.88 -10.42 -9.84
C ARG A 4 -13.10 -9.86 -8.66
N GLN A 5 -11.88 -9.39 -8.90
CA GLN A 5 -11.04 -8.80 -7.87
C GLN A 5 -11.68 -7.52 -7.33
N ARG A 6 -12.21 -6.68 -8.20
CA ARG A 6 -12.93 -5.47 -7.81
C ARG A 6 -14.13 -5.79 -6.91
N ALA A 7 -14.95 -6.75 -7.32
CA ALA A 7 -16.12 -7.14 -6.54
C ALA A 7 -15.74 -7.69 -5.17
N ALA A 8 -14.68 -8.51 -5.12
CA ALA A 8 -14.19 -9.07 -3.87
C ALA A 8 -13.68 -8.00 -2.92
N LEU A 9 -12.90 -7.04 -3.43
CA LEU A 9 -12.37 -5.95 -2.62
C LEU A 9 -13.47 -5.02 -2.13
N ALA A 10 -14.40 -4.66 -3.00
CA ALA A 10 -15.54 -3.83 -2.65
C ALA A 10 -16.39 -4.49 -1.57
N ARG A 11 -16.67 -5.79 -1.72
CA ARG A 11 -17.46 -6.55 -0.75
C ARG A 11 -16.75 -6.59 0.61
N ALA A 12 -15.45 -6.83 0.60
CA ALA A 12 -14.65 -6.85 1.82
C ALA A 12 -14.75 -5.53 2.58
N LEU A 13 -14.65 -4.41 1.85
CA LEU A 13 -14.73 -3.08 2.46
C LEU A 13 -16.12 -2.75 3.00
N THR A 14 -17.16 -3.36 2.47
CA THR A 14 -18.55 -3.11 2.90
C THR A 14 -19.07 -4.13 3.92
N MET A 15 -18.29 -5.17 4.21
CA MET A 15 -18.67 -6.15 5.24
C MET A 15 -18.60 -5.53 6.63
N ASP A 16 -19.29 -6.18 7.56
CA ASP A 16 -19.47 -5.68 8.92
C ASP A 16 -18.27 -5.93 9.84
N SER A 17 -17.12 -6.24 9.30
CA SER A 17 -15.92 -6.43 10.09
C SER A 17 -15.23 -5.07 10.33
N GLN A 18 -14.71 -4.88 11.54
CA GLN A 18 -14.07 -3.62 11.93
C GLN A 18 -12.65 -3.50 11.40
N VAL A 19 -11.96 -4.62 11.26
CA VAL A 19 -10.57 -4.66 10.75
C VAL A 19 -10.51 -5.61 9.57
N LEU A 20 -9.93 -5.15 8.49
CA LEU A 20 -9.80 -5.93 7.27
C LEU A 20 -8.33 -6.09 6.92
N LEU A 21 -7.92 -7.33 6.65
CA LEU A 21 -6.57 -7.62 6.17
C LEU A 21 -6.59 -7.84 4.66
N MET A 22 -5.80 -7.06 3.95
CA MET A 22 -5.57 -7.23 2.52
C MET A 22 -4.10 -7.57 2.29
N ASP A 23 -3.83 -8.78 1.82
CA ASP A 23 -2.46 -9.27 1.60
C ASP A 23 -2.18 -9.29 0.10
N GLU A 24 -1.41 -8.32 -0.36
CA GLU A 24 -1.01 -8.13 -1.74
C GLU A 24 -2.18 -8.27 -2.73
N PRO A 25 -3.25 -7.48 -2.55
CA PRO A 25 -4.49 -7.69 -3.31
C PRO A 25 -4.35 -7.42 -4.81
N PHE A 26 -3.29 -6.69 -5.23
CA PHE A 26 -3.10 -6.32 -6.63
C PHE A 26 -1.94 -7.04 -7.31
N SER A 27 -1.28 -7.97 -6.63
CA SER A 27 -0.03 -8.57 -7.12
C SER A 27 -0.18 -9.33 -8.45
N ALA A 28 -1.36 -9.91 -8.71
CA ALA A 28 -1.60 -10.70 -9.91
C ALA A 28 -2.22 -9.90 -11.06
N LEU A 29 -2.39 -8.58 -10.88
CA LEU A 29 -3.07 -7.75 -11.87
C LEU A 29 -2.08 -6.99 -12.75
N ASP A 30 -2.47 -6.74 -13.98
CA ASP A 30 -1.71 -5.90 -14.90
C ASP A 30 -1.83 -4.42 -14.47
N LYS A 31 -0.94 -3.59 -15.01
CA LYS A 31 -0.83 -2.19 -14.60
C LYS A 31 -2.12 -1.39 -14.84
N GLN A 32 -2.76 -1.60 -15.98
CA GLN A 32 -4.00 -0.89 -16.31
C GLN A 32 -5.12 -1.21 -15.33
N THR A 33 -5.31 -2.49 -15.05
CA THR A 33 -6.31 -2.95 -14.10
C THR A 33 -6.03 -2.42 -12.70
N LYS A 34 -4.76 -2.44 -12.28
CA LYS A 34 -4.35 -1.88 -10.99
C LYS A 34 -4.73 -0.40 -10.87
N ASN A 35 -4.46 0.38 -11.91
CA ASN A 35 -4.75 1.83 -11.89
C ASN A 35 -6.23 2.11 -11.72
N ILE A 36 -7.08 1.36 -12.41
CA ILE A 36 -8.53 1.50 -12.31
C ILE A 36 -9.02 1.09 -10.92
N LEU A 37 -8.60 -0.07 -10.44
CA LEU A 37 -9.03 -0.59 -9.15
C LEU A 37 -8.53 0.25 -7.98
N ARG A 38 -7.32 0.77 -8.09
CA ARG A 38 -6.75 1.63 -7.06
C ARG A 38 -7.67 2.80 -6.75
N ASP A 39 -8.11 3.51 -7.77
CA ASP A 39 -8.97 4.67 -7.60
C ASP A 39 -10.35 4.29 -7.05
N GLU A 40 -10.90 3.19 -7.52
CA GLU A 40 -12.20 2.71 -7.05
C GLU A 40 -12.16 2.27 -5.60
N ILE A 41 -11.12 1.54 -5.21
CA ILE A 41 -10.96 1.06 -3.83
C ILE A 41 -10.73 2.23 -2.87
N GLU A 42 -9.96 3.22 -3.27
CA GLU A 42 -9.79 4.42 -2.47
C GLU A 42 -11.13 5.10 -2.22
N LYS A 43 -11.94 5.23 -3.27
CA LYS A 43 -13.26 5.85 -3.16
C LYS A 43 -14.17 5.11 -2.19
N ILE A 44 -14.20 3.77 -2.29
CA ILE A 44 -15.02 2.95 -1.38
C ILE A 44 -14.50 3.08 0.05
N TRP A 45 -13.18 3.07 0.24
CA TRP A 45 -12.62 3.24 1.58
C TRP A 45 -12.94 4.61 2.17
N MET A 46 -12.91 5.66 1.35
CA MET A 46 -13.26 7.00 1.82
C MET A 46 -14.71 7.07 2.32
N GLU A 47 -15.59 6.28 1.75
CA GLU A 47 -16.98 6.20 2.17
C GLU A 47 -17.18 5.36 3.42
N THR A 48 -16.48 4.24 3.53
CA THR A 48 -16.66 3.26 4.61
C THR A 48 -15.79 3.51 5.83
N LYS A 49 -14.62 4.09 5.65
CA LYS A 49 -13.67 4.43 6.73
C LYS A 49 -13.28 3.24 7.61
N LYS A 50 -13.21 2.06 7.05
CA LYS A 50 -12.79 0.88 7.80
C LYS A 50 -11.30 0.90 8.10
N THR A 51 -10.91 0.21 9.18
CA THR A 51 -9.49 -0.02 9.46
C THR A 51 -9.00 -1.15 8.57
N VAL A 52 -7.99 -0.85 7.76
CA VAL A 52 -7.43 -1.82 6.82
C VAL A 52 -5.94 -2.00 7.10
N VAL A 53 -5.50 -3.25 7.19
CA VAL A 53 -4.09 -3.59 7.19
C VAL A 53 -3.78 -4.07 5.77
N PHE A 54 -2.97 -3.31 5.07
CA PHE A 54 -2.67 -3.55 3.66
C PHE A 54 -1.22 -3.98 3.52
N VAL A 55 -0.98 -5.22 3.10
CA VAL A 55 0.36 -5.76 2.93
C VAL A 55 0.73 -5.70 1.45
N THR A 56 1.89 -5.10 1.14
CA THR A 56 2.33 -4.93 -0.24
C THR A 56 3.85 -4.83 -0.31
N HIS A 57 4.40 -5.23 -1.47
CA HIS A 57 5.80 -4.97 -1.81
C HIS A 57 5.96 -3.69 -2.63
N SER A 58 4.86 -3.05 -2.99
CA SER A 58 4.86 -1.83 -3.80
C SER A 58 4.83 -0.59 -2.92
N VAL A 59 5.90 0.21 -3.00
CA VAL A 59 5.96 1.49 -2.28
C VAL A 59 4.88 2.44 -2.78
N GLU A 60 4.60 2.43 -4.07
CA GLU A 60 3.55 3.27 -4.64
C GLU A 60 2.18 2.96 -4.03
N GLU A 61 1.84 1.67 -3.90
CA GLU A 61 0.59 1.26 -3.25
C GLU A 61 0.56 1.68 -1.78
N ALA A 62 1.67 1.50 -1.08
CA ALA A 62 1.75 1.87 0.33
C ALA A 62 1.49 3.36 0.54
N VAL A 63 2.09 4.21 -0.29
CA VAL A 63 1.88 5.67 -0.22
C VAL A 63 0.46 6.03 -0.65
N PHE A 64 -0.06 5.34 -1.65
CA PHE A 64 -1.41 5.65 -2.15
C PHE A 64 -2.49 5.32 -1.12
N PHE A 65 -2.44 4.13 -0.54
CA PHE A 65 -3.49 3.64 0.35
C PHE A 65 -3.27 3.96 1.83
N GLY A 66 -2.01 4.07 2.27
CA GLY A 66 -1.70 4.17 3.68
C GLY A 66 -2.05 5.50 4.33
N THR A 67 -2.53 5.45 5.55
CA THR A 67 -2.51 6.60 6.46
C THR A 67 -1.22 6.58 7.27
N SER A 68 -0.69 5.39 7.51
CA SER A 68 0.65 5.16 8.06
C SER A 68 1.27 4.00 7.33
N VAL A 69 2.52 4.14 6.92
CA VAL A 69 3.27 3.06 6.29
C VAL A 69 4.26 2.48 7.28
N VAL A 70 4.17 1.17 7.47
CA VAL A 70 5.07 0.44 8.38
C VAL A 70 6.13 -0.25 7.53
N LEU A 71 7.38 0.17 7.69
CA LEU A 71 8.50 -0.46 7.01
C LEU A 71 9.01 -1.62 7.86
N MET A 72 8.99 -2.80 7.28
CA MET A 72 9.40 -4.03 7.98
C MET A 72 10.83 -4.40 7.60
N GLY A 73 11.58 -4.85 8.60
CA GLY A 73 12.90 -5.41 8.37
C GLY A 73 12.83 -6.88 8.01
N VAL A 74 13.90 -7.39 7.39
CA VAL A 74 14.01 -8.79 6.99
C VAL A 74 14.94 -9.57 7.92
N TYR A 75 16.10 -9.01 8.27
CA TYR A 75 17.08 -9.63 9.16
C TYR A 75 17.69 -8.58 10.09
N PRO A 76 17.35 -8.65 11.40
CA PRO A 76 16.22 -9.39 11.95
C PRO A 76 14.91 -8.77 11.51
N GLY A 77 13.82 -9.54 11.59
CA GLY A 77 12.48 -9.04 11.30
C GLY A 77 12.04 -7.98 12.30
N GLY A 78 10.88 -7.40 12.05
CA GLY A 78 10.30 -6.40 12.93
C GLY A 78 10.12 -5.05 12.26
N ILE A 79 9.54 -4.13 13.00
CA ILE A 79 9.25 -2.79 12.50
C ILE A 79 10.53 -1.96 12.51
N ARG A 80 10.87 -1.38 11.37
CA ARG A 80 12.03 -0.48 11.23
C ARG A 80 11.62 0.97 11.38
N LYS A 81 10.50 1.35 10.78
CA LYS A 81 10.05 2.72 10.83
C LYS A 81 8.55 2.78 10.54
N ILE A 82 7.88 3.74 11.15
CA ILE A 82 6.48 4.05 10.86
C ILE A 82 6.45 5.46 10.28
N VAL A 83 5.93 5.60 9.06
CA VAL A 83 5.89 6.88 8.35
C VAL A 83 4.44 7.30 8.18
N PRO A 84 4.01 8.40 8.80
CA PRO A 84 2.66 8.92 8.56
C PRO A 84 2.56 9.48 7.15
N ILE A 85 1.45 9.22 6.49
CA ILE A 85 1.19 9.72 5.14
C ILE A 85 0.17 10.84 5.25
N GLU A 86 0.63 12.07 5.12
CA GLU A 86 -0.20 13.26 5.28
C GLU A 86 -0.64 13.86 3.95
N LEU A 87 -0.96 12.99 3.00
CA LEU A 87 -1.47 13.40 1.71
C LEU A 87 -2.99 13.40 1.72
N GLU A 88 -3.59 14.44 1.17
CA GLU A 88 -5.03 14.53 1.06
C GLU A 88 -5.56 13.52 0.05
N ARG A 89 -6.84 13.17 0.19
CA ARG A 89 -7.52 12.26 -0.73
C ARG A 89 -8.56 13.03 -1.55
N PRO A 90 -8.82 12.64 -2.79
CA PRO A 90 -8.19 11.53 -3.52
C PRO A 90 -6.73 11.84 -3.87
N ARG A 91 -5.86 10.85 -3.72
CA ARG A 91 -4.43 11.01 -3.98
C ARG A 91 -4.12 10.86 -5.45
N GLN A 92 -3.15 11.67 -5.93
CA GLN A 92 -2.70 11.64 -7.32
C GLN A 92 -1.25 11.16 -7.35
N ILE A 93 -1.00 10.06 -8.05
CA ILE A 93 0.33 9.44 -8.09
C ILE A 93 1.37 10.29 -8.81
N ASP A 94 0.93 11.26 -9.60
CA ASP A 94 1.80 12.18 -10.33
C ASP A 94 1.96 13.53 -9.64
N SER A 95 1.34 13.74 -8.48
CA SER A 95 1.54 14.98 -7.73
C SER A 95 2.96 15.04 -7.18
N LYS A 96 3.46 16.26 -7.01
CA LYS A 96 4.82 16.49 -6.50
C LYS A 96 5.01 15.86 -5.12
N GLU A 97 4.06 16.06 -4.24
CA GLU A 97 4.10 15.55 -2.87
C GLU A 97 4.12 14.02 -2.83
N PHE A 98 3.31 13.40 -3.69
CA PHE A 98 3.29 11.94 -3.78
C PHE A 98 4.62 11.39 -4.29
N VAL A 99 5.15 11.98 -5.35
CA VAL A 99 6.41 11.53 -5.96
C VAL A 99 7.57 11.67 -4.98
N GLU A 100 7.62 12.76 -4.24
CA GLU A 100 8.66 13.00 -3.24
C GLU A 100 8.60 11.98 -2.11
N LEU A 101 7.41 11.71 -1.60
CA LEU A 101 7.22 10.76 -0.49
C LEU A 101 7.52 9.33 -0.95
N ARG A 102 7.09 8.96 -2.15
CA ARG A 102 7.43 7.66 -2.73
C ARG A 102 8.94 7.48 -2.84
N ALA A 103 9.64 8.49 -3.31
CA ALA A 103 11.10 8.44 -3.45
C ALA A 103 11.78 8.28 -2.09
N GLU A 104 11.30 8.97 -1.07
CA GLU A 104 11.82 8.86 0.29
C GLU A 104 11.66 7.45 0.84
N LEU A 105 10.48 6.86 0.68
CA LEU A 105 10.22 5.50 1.15
C LEU A 105 11.00 4.45 0.36
N LEU A 106 11.16 4.65 -0.94
CA LEU A 106 12.01 3.77 -1.76
C LEU A 106 13.45 3.77 -1.26
N LYS A 107 13.94 4.92 -0.86
CA LYS A 107 15.30 5.06 -0.32
C LYS A 107 15.46 4.27 0.98
N LEU A 108 14.48 4.37 1.87
CA LEU A 108 14.49 3.64 3.13
C LEU A 108 14.43 2.13 2.89
N LEU A 109 13.59 1.69 1.97
CA LEU A 109 13.47 0.27 1.62
C LEU A 109 14.78 -0.25 1.02
N ARG A 110 15.41 0.51 0.16
CA ARG A 110 16.71 0.15 -0.44
C ARG A 110 17.76 -0.08 0.62
N LYS A 111 17.81 0.75 1.65
CA LYS A 111 18.75 0.59 2.75
C LYS A 111 18.55 -0.75 3.48
N GLU A 112 17.30 -1.17 3.68
CA GLU A 112 17.01 -2.45 4.30
C GLU A 112 17.44 -3.62 3.42
N VAL A 113 17.22 -3.53 2.11
CA VAL A 113 17.65 -4.55 1.15
C VAL A 113 19.18 -4.65 1.13
N GLU A 114 19.88 -3.54 1.17
CA GLU A 114 21.35 -3.51 1.21
C GLU A 114 21.88 -4.19 2.47
N LYS A 115 21.25 -4.00 3.62
CA LYS A 115 21.63 -4.69 4.86
C LYS A 115 21.55 -6.20 4.70
N VAL A 116 20.47 -6.70 4.08
CA VAL A 116 20.29 -8.12 3.84
C VAL A 116 21.38 -8.65 2.90
N ALA A 117 21.69 -7.92 1.84
CA ALA A 117 22.74 -8.30 0.89
C ALA A 117 24.10 -8.39 1.56
N LYS A 118 24.43 -7.46 2.46
CA LYS A 118 25.68 -7.49 3.21
C LYS A 118 25.78 -8.68 4.16
N GLN A 119 24.65 -9.03 4.80
CA GLN A 119 24.62 -10.19 5.70
C GLN A 119 24.70 -11.51 4.95
N ALA A 120 24.16 -11.56 3.73
CA ALA A 120 24.21 -12.76 2.89
C ALA A 120 25.57 -12.97 2.22
N GLY A 121 26.33 -11.90 2.07
CA GLY A 121 27.68 -11.96 1.51
C GLY A 121 28.71 -12.23 2.60
#